data_7efb41f823ac65ad9a1233a4335c0dcb
#
_entry.id   7efb41f823ac65ad9a1233a4335c0dcb
#
_cell.length_a   1.000
_cell.length_b   1.000
_cell.length_c   1.000
_cell.angle_alpha   90.00
_cell.angle_beta   90.00
_cell.angle_gamma   90.00
#
_symmetry.space_group_name_H-M   'P 1'
#
loop_
_entity.id
_entity.type
_entity.pdbx_description
1 polymer ?
#
loop_
_entity_poly.entity_id
_entity_poly.type
_entity_poly.pdbx_seq_one_letter_code
_entity_poly.pdbx_strand_id
1 'polypeptide(L)'
;QFPYKVMASGGTYIFKDEREVPDTFNLMADYAHGHTLVLSSSMANETHIPGLIRGHEGTIMMVPNGQFEGKVDSITVTPSRIAKKQFEEKYGASEMTLNCEPREDHMQNFLRCVRTREKPVLDALTGYKAMVTIGMSVQSYREGRVLYFDEHKQKVVSEAPKA
;
A
#
# COMPACT_ATOMS: atom_id res chain seq x y z
N GLN A 1 10.22 -3.48 -2.50
CA GLN A 1 10.61 -4.52 -1.55
C GLN A 1 9.59 -5.64 -1.56
N PHE A 2 10.01 -6.83 -1.15
CA PHE A 2 9.08 -7.89 -0.77
C PHE A 2 8.61 -7.68 0.69
N PRO A 3 7.39 -8.13 1.03
CA PRO A 3 6.99 -8.16 2.43
C PRO A 3 7.84 -9.18 3.19
N TYR A 4 8.20 -8.85 4.42
CA TYR A 4 8.87 -9.80 5.31
C TYR A 4 7.85 -10.73 6.00
N LYS A 5 6.74 -10.13 6.47
CA LYS A 5 5.69 -10.81 7.20
C LYS A 5 4.33 -10.26 6.78
N VAL A 6 3.36 -11.12 6.60
CA VAL A 6 1.98 -10.73 6.25
C VAL A 6 1.00 -11.46 7.13
N MET A 7 -0.01 -10.73 7.59
CA MET A 7 -1.18 -11.27 8.27
C MET A 7 -2.44 -10.61 7.71
N ALA A 8 -3.51 -11.37 7.65
CA ALA A 8 -4.80 -10.88 7.21
C ALA A 8 -5.95 -11.47 8.03
N SER A 9 -7.04 -10.69 8.12
CA SER A 9 -8.27 -11.08 8.80
C SER A 9 -9.47 -10.48 8.07
N GLY A 10 -10.61 -11.12 8.15
CA GLY A 10 -11.83 -10.66 7.51
C GLY A 10 -12.92 -11.71 7.57
N GLY A 11 -13.96 -11.51 6.78
CA GLY A 11 -15.06 -12.48 6.68
C GLY A 11 -16.19 -11.98 5.81
N THR A 12 -17.15 -12.86 5.56
CA THR A 12 -18.41 -12.56 4.91
C THR A 12 -19.49 -12.37 5.98
N TYR A 13 -19.62 -11.13 6.46
CA TYR A 13 -20.46 -10.82 7.61
C TYR A 13 -21.87 -10.38 7.20
N ILE A 14 -21.98 -9.62 6.13
CA ILE A 14 -23.23 -8.99 5.68
C ILE A 14 -23.82 -9.72 4.48
N PHE A 15 -23.03 -9.93 3.43
CA PHE A 15 -23.53 -10.53 2.19
C PHE A 15 -23.45 -12.06 2.27
N LYS A 16 -24.60 -12.69 2.48
CA LYS A 16 -24.74 -14.16 2.64
C LYS A 16 -25.07 -14.86 1.32
N ASP A 17 -24.45 -14.43 0.24
CA ASP A 17 -24.55 -15.05 -1.07
C ASP A 17 -23.45 -16.11 -1.29
N GLU A 18 -23.31 -16.63 -2.50
CA GLU A 18 -22.35 -17.67 -2.88
C GLU A 18 -20.92 -17.14 -3.10
N ARG A 19 -20.62 -15.90 -2.71
CA ARG A 19 -19.27 -15.32 -2.90
C ARG A 19 -18.21 -16.01 -2.04
N GLU A 20 -17.07 -16.24 -2.62
CA GLU A 20 -15.87 -16.73 -1.91
C GLU A 20 -15.00 -15.59 -1.35
N VAL A 21 -15.25 -14.35 -1.81
CA VAL A 21 -14.50 -13.17 -1.41
C VAL A 21 -15.15 -12.55 -0.18
N PRO A 22 -14.38 -12.26 0.89
CA PRO A 22 -14.92 -11.62 2.08
C PRO A 22 -15.44 -10.21 1.77
N ASP A 23 -16.53 -9.80 2.44
CA ASP A 23 -17.05 -8.43 2.35
C ASP A 23 -16.28 -7.44 3.23
N THR A 24 -15.53 -7.94 4.19
CA THR A 24 -14.62 -7.17 5.03
C THR A 24 -13.26 -7.86 5.07
N PHE A 25 -12.21 -7.15 4.69
CA PHE A 25 -10.86 -7.69 4.59
C PHE A 25 -9.83 -6.67 5.06
N ASN A 26 -8.96 -7.09 5.98
CA ASN A 26 -7.89 -6.28 6.50
C ASN A 26 -6.57 -7.05 6.37
N LEU A 27 -5.50 -6.36 6.00
CA LEU A 27 -4.17 -6.93 5.98
C LEU A 27 -3.16 -6.01 6.66
N MET A 28 -2.13 -6.61 7.22
CA MET A 28 -0.92 -5.93 7.67
C MET A 28 0.28 -6.64 7.04
N ALA A 29 1.17 -5.86 6.44
CA ALA A 29 2.41 -6.37 5.84
C ALA A 29 3.59 -5.57 6.37
N ASP A 30 4.51 -6.26 7.03
CA ASP A 30 5.77 -5.68 7.53
C ASP A 30 6.86 -5.87 6.48
N TYR A 31 7.69 -4.85 6.31
CA TYR A 31 8.80 -4.81 5.38
C TYR A 31 10.13 -4.66 6.12
N ALA A 32 11.17 -5.32 5.62
CA ALA A 32 12.48 -5.38 6.27
C ALA A 32 13.13 -4.00 6.49
N HIS A 33 12.80 -2.98 5.69
CA HIS A 33 13.29 -1.61 5.89
C HIS A 33 12.53 -0.80 6.96
N GLY A 34 11.71 -1.46 7.78
CA GLY A 34 11.11 -0.85 8.97
C GLY A 34 9.85 -0.04 8.72
N HIS A 35 8.98 -0.51 7.85
CA HIS A 35 7.63 0.04 7.72
C HIS A 35 6.57 -1.06 7.63
N THR A 36 5.35 -0.71 8.00
CA THR A 36 4.18 -1.60 7.93
C THR A 36 3.14 -0.98 7.01
N LEU A 37 2.70 -1.73 6.00
CA LEU A 37 1.51 -1.43 5.23
C LEU A 37 0.29 -1.97 5.97
N VAL A 38 -0.71 -1.13 6.17
CA VAL A 38 -2.04 -1.51 6.67
C VAL A 38 -3.05 -1.19 5.59
N LEU A 39 -3.82 -2.19 5.18
CA LEU A 39 -4.93 -2.01 4.25
C LEU A 39 -6.20 -2.50 4.92
N SER A 40 -7.23 -1.68 4.90
CA SER A 40 -8.56 -2.02 5.36
C SER A 40 -9.56 -1.81 4.23
N SER A 41 -10.38 -2.82 3.96
CA SER A 41 -11.37 -2.79 2.91
C SER A 41 -12.69 -3.33 3.43
N SER A 42 -13.79 -2.66 3.11
CA SER A 42 -15.14 -3.12 3.39
C SER A 42 -16.04 -2.85 2.20
N MET A 43 -16.85 -3.83 1.84
CA MET A 43 -17.96 -3.68 0.88
C MET A 43 -19.28 -3.38 1.60
N ALA A 44 -19.28 -3.44 2.94
CA ALA A 44 -20.47 -3.31 3.78
C ALA A 44 -20.69 -1.87 4.27
N ASN A 45 -19.77 -0.95 4.00
CA ASN A 45 -19.84 0.45 4.42
C ASN A 45 -19.14 1.35 3.39
N GLU A 46 -19.79 2.45 3.04
CA GLU A 46 -19.28 3.42 2.06
C GLU A 46 -18.29 4.45 2.62
N THR A 47 -18.06 4.44 3.94
CA THR A 47 -17.11 5.38 4.55
C THR A 47 -15.67 4.97 4.23
N HIS A 48 -14.98 5.82 3.49
CA HIS A 48 -13.60 5.59 3.09
C HIS A 48 -12.60 5.94 4.19
N ILE A 49 -11.55 5.13 4.30
CA ILE A 49 -10.40 5.42 5.16
C ILE A 49 -9.36 6.16 4.32
N PRO A 50 -8.86 7.32 4.77
CA PRO A 50 -7.83 8.05 4.03
C PRO A 50 -6.57 7.22 3.78
N GLY A 51 -6.02 7.36 2.58
CA GLY A 51 -4.71 6.83 2.23
C GLY A 51 -3.59 7.78 2.66
N LEU A 52 -2.75 7.36 3.61
CA LEU A 52 -1.71 8.22 4.17
C LEU A 52 -0.44 7.44 4.52
N ILE A 53 0.69 8.15 4.60
CA ILE A 53 1.96 7.64 5.11
C ILE A 53 2.29 8.39 6.40
N ARG A 54 2.42 7.67 7.51
CA ARG A 54 2.82 8.22 8.81
C ARG A 54 4.29 7.97 9.05
N GLY A 55 5.08 9.02 9.05
CA GLY A 55 6.47 9.00 9.48
C GLY A 55 6.64 9.56 10.89
N HIS A 56 7.85 9.47 11.43
CA HIS A 56 8.19 10.02 12.75
C HIS A 56 8.05 11.56 12.78
N GLU A 57 8.51 12.22 11.73
CA GLU A 57 8.54 13.68 11.65
C GLU A 57 7.29 14.31 11.03
N GLY A 58 6.43 13.52 10.40
CA GLY A 58 5.23 14.03 9.76
C GLY A 58 4.38 12.98 9.08
N THR A 59 3.29 13.44 8.49
CA THR A 59 2.33 12.63 7.77
C THR A 59 2.17 13.16 6.35
N ILE A 60 2.16 12.27 5.37
CA ILE A 60 1.80 12.56 3.99
C ILE A 60 0.36 12.07 3.77
N MET A 61 -0.55 12.98 3.47
CA MET A 61 -1.90 12.67 3.02
C MET A 61 -1.88 12.47 1.51
N MET A 62 -2.01 11.22 1.07
CA MET A 62 -2.00 10.88 -0.36
C MET A 62 -3.39 10.94 -0.96
N VAL A 63 -4.38 10.33 -0.31
CA VAL A 63 -5.75 10.19 -0.81
C VAL A 63 -6.74 10.44 0.32
N PRO A 64 -7.25 11.69 0.46
CA PRO A 64 -8.13 12.06 1.57
C PRO A 64 -9.43 11.26 1.63
N ASN A 65 -9.99 10.92 0.48
CA ASN A 65 -11.25 10.15 0.37
C ASN A 65 -11.05 8.62 0.31
N GLY A 66 -9.81 8.12 0.44
CA GLY A 66 -9.51 6.69 0.38
C GLY A 66 -9.67 6.03 -1.00
N GLN A 67 -10.05 6.78 -2.03
CA GLN A 67 -10.24 6.26 -3.38
C GLN A 67 -9.00 6.50 -4.23
N PHE A 68 -8.24 5.45 -4.49
CA PHE A 68 -7.01 5.52 -5.29
C PHE A 68 -7.25 5.56 -6.81
N GLU A 69 -8.47 5.32 -7.27
CA GLU A 69 -8.84 5.30 -8.69
C GLU A 69 -8.95 6.71 -9.29
N GLY A 70 -9.09 7.74 -8.47
CA GLY A 70 -9.13 9.13 -8.89
C GLY A 70 -7.75 9.71 -9.22
N LYS A 71 -7.73 10.79 -10.01
CA LYS A 71 -6.53 11.60 -10.17
C LYS A 71 -6.27 12.35 -8.86
N VAL A 72 -5.11 12.14 -8.30
CA VAL A 72 -4.60 12.92 -7.17
C VAL A 72 -3.67 13.97 -7.74
N ASP A 73 -4.10 15.24 -7.75
CA ASP A 73 -3.32 16.34 -8.32
C ASP A 73 -2.31 16.92 -7.34
N SER A 74 -2.53 16.71 -6.04
CA SER A 74 -1.62 17.16 -4.99
C SER A 74 -1.66 16.25 -3.77
N ILE A 75 -0.58 16.27 -2.99
CA ILE A 75 -0.45 15.61 -1.70
C ILE A 75 -0.15 16.66 -0.62
N THR A 76 -0.61 16.43 0.60
CA THR A 76 -0.34 17.32 1.73
C THR A 76 0.63 16.66 2.70
N VAL A 77 1.64 17.44 3.10
CA VAL A 77 2.64 17.04 4.11
C VAL A 77 2.40 17.90 5.36
N THR A 78 2.07 17.24 6.46
CA THR A 78 1.84 17.88 7.75
C THR A 78 2.89 17.40 8.75
N PRO A 79 3.68 18.29 9.37
CA PRO A 79 4.68 17.88 10.35
C PRO A 79 4.03 17.32 11.62
N SER A 80 4.70 16.37 12.25
CA SER A 80 4.34 15.95 13.61
C SER A 80 4.67 17.04 14.62
N ARG A 81 4.08 16.94 15.82
CA ARG A 81 4.32 17.92 16.87
C ARG A 81 5.81 18.15 17.18
N ILE A 82 6.61 17.11 17.13
CA ILE A 82 8.05 17.17 17.42
C ILE A 82 8.87 17.88 16.34
N ALA A 83 8.43 17.81 15.09
CA ALA A 83 9.12 18.38 13.94
C ALA A 83 8.55 19.75 13.51
N LYS A 84 7.44 20.19 14.12
CA LYS A 84 6.68 21.38 13.69
C LYS A 84 7.55 22.62 13.61
N LYS A 85 8.30 22.93 14.66
CA LYS A 85 9.15 24.14 14.71
C LYS A 85 10.22 24.13 13.62
N GLN A 86 10.91 23.01 13.45
CA GLN A 86 11.94 22.85 12.42
C GLN A 86 11.35 22.92 11.01
N PHE A 87 10.16 22.37 10.82
CA PHE A 87 9.44 22.45 9.57
C PHE A 87 9.04 23.88 9.22
N GLU A 88 8.47 24.63 10.17
CA GLU A 88 8.09 26.04 10.00
C GLU A 88 9.31 26.92 9.73
N GLU A 89 10.43 26.71 10.42
CA GLU A 89 11.69 27.42 10.18
C GLU A 89 12.24 27.12 8.77
N LYS A 90 12.13 25.87 8.30
CA LYS A 90 12.68 25.45 7.01
C LYS A 90 11.82 25.87 5.82
N TYR A 91 10.50 25.77 5.96
CA TYR A 91 9.57 25.92 4.83
C TYR A 91 8.67 27.16 4.92
N GLY A 92 8.69 27.88 6.06
CA GLY A 92 7.87 29.08 6.26
C GLY A 92 6.37 28.82 6.36
N ALA A 93 5.96 27.56 6.58
CA ALA A 93 4.56 27.16 6.60
C ALA A 93 4.30 26.04 7.61
N SER A 94 3.07 25.96 8.13
CA SER A 94 2.67 24.91 9.08
C SER A 94 2.35 23.56 8.42
N GLU A 95 2.14 23.58 7.11
CA GLU A 95 1.94 22.41 6.25
C GLU A 95 2.39 22.74 4.83
N MET A 96 2.58 21.74 3.99
CA MET A 96 3.01 21.92 2.60
C MET A 96 2.11 21.10 1.69
N THR A 97 1.63 21.74 0.61
CA THR A 97 0.97 21.03 -0.50
C THR A 97 1.96 20.91 -1.65
N LEU A 98 2.16 19.68 -2.12
CA LEU A 98 3.00 19.35 -3.25
C LEU A 98 2.14 18.90 -4.42
N ASN A 99 2.28 19.55 -5.56
CA ASN A 99 1.60 19.13 -6.78
C ASN A 99 2.22 17.83 -7.28
N CYS A 100 1.36 16.89 -7.69
CA CYS A 100 1.82 15.67 -8.31
C CYS A 100 2.31 15.95 -9.74
N GLU A 101 3.36 15.25 -10.14
CA GLU A 101 3.79 15.31 -11.54
C GLU A 101 2.71 14.71 -12.46
N PRO A 102 2.55 15.27 -13.68
CA PRO A 102 1.64 14.69 -14.67
C PRO A 102 2.01 13.23 -14.93
N ARG A 103 1.01 12.36 -14.91
CA ARG A 103 1.21 10.93 -15.19
C ARG A 103 0.66 10.60 -16.56
N GLU A 104 1.47 9.86 -17.32
CA GLU A 104 0.99 9.20 -18.53
C GLU A 104 -0.06 8.14 -18.15
N ASP A 105 -1.10 7.99 -18.95
CA ASP A 105 -2.07 6.92 -18.78
C ASP A 105 -1.37 5.55 -18.78
N HIS A 106 -1.83 4.63 -17.93
CA HIS A 106 -1.17 3.34 -17.73
C HIS A 106 -1.07 2.52 -19.02
N MET A 107 -2.15 2.46 -19.81
CA MET A 107 -2.15 1.73 -21.07
C MET A 107 -1.27 2.42 -22.13
N GLN A 108 -1.29 3.75 -22.18
CA GLN A 108 -0.41 4.51 -23.06
C GLN A 108 1.06 4.30 -22.72
N ASN A 109 1.41 4.32 -21.42
CA ASN A 109 2.75 3.99 -20.97
C ASN A 109 3.18 2.59 -21.41
N PHE A 110 2.33 1.59 -21.22
CA PHE A 110 2.62 0.22 -21.64
C PHE A 110 2.83 0.13 -23.15
N LEU A 111 1.91 0.67 -23.98
CA LEU A 111 2.04 0.63 -25.44
C LEU A 111 3.26 1.39 -25.95
N ARG A 112 3.59 2.51 -25.33
CA ARG A 112 4.82 3.25 -25.66
C ARG A 112 6.04 2.38 -25.36
N CYS A 113 6.13 1.79 -24.20
CA CYS A 113 7.25 0.93 -23.81
C CYS A 113 7.39 -0.32 -24.69
N VAL A 114 6.28 -0.88 -25.19
CA VAL A 114 6.32 -1.98 -26.19
C VAL A 114 7.02 -1.52 -27.48
N ARG A 115 6.77 -0.28 -27.94
CA ARG A 115 7.36 0.27 -29.17
C ARG A 115 8.82 0.71 -28.97
N THR A 116 9.10 1.39 -27.86
CA THR A 116 10.42 2.00 -27.60
C THR A 116 11.40 1.06 -26.91
N ARG A 117 10.92 -0.03 -26.33
CA ARG A 117 11.68 -0.96 -25.47
C ARG A 117 12.19 -0.31 -24.18
N GLU A 118 11.63 0.82 -23.79
CA GLU A 118 11.86 1.42 -22.48
C GLU A 118 11.19 0.62 -21.36
N LYS A 119 11.67 0.82 -20.15
CA LYS A 119 11.09 0.20 -18.97
C LYS A 119 9.78 0.90 -18.60
N PRO A 120 8.66 0.16 -18.44
CA PRO A 120 7.38 0.75 -17.99
C PRO A 120 7.46 1.22 -16.53
N VAL A 121 6.63 2.20 -16.18
CA VAL A 121 6.51 2.71 -14.80
C VAL A 121 6.17 1.59 -13.82
N LEU A 122 5.25 0.71 -14.20
CA LEU A 122 4.96 -0.53 -13.47
C LEU A 122 5.61 -1.70 -14.21
N ASP A 123 6.83 -2.01 -13.86
CA ASP A 123 7.54 -3.16 -14.43
C ASP A 123 7.14 -4.49 -13.76
N ALA A 124 7.53 -5.59 -14.40
CA ALA A 124 7.19 -6.94 -13.92
C ALA A 124 7.69 -7.21 -12.49
N LEU A 125 8.85 -6.70 -12.10
CA LEU A 125 9.39 -6.89 -10.75
C LEU A 125 8.59 -6.10 -9.71
N THR A 126 8.20 -4.89 -10.03
CA THR A 126 7.35 -4.05 -9.17
C THR A 126 5.97 -4.69 -9.00
N GLY A 127 5.38 -5.14 -10.11
CA GLY A 127 4.12 -5.89 -10.09
C GLY A 127 4.22 -7.19 -9.28
N TYR A 128 5.30 -7.95 -9.45
CA TYR A 128 5.55 -9.17 -8.69
C TYR A 128 5.62 -8.92 -7.18
N LYS A 129 6.35 -7.90 -6.74
CA LYS A 129 6.44 -7.52 -5.32
C LYS A 129 5.07 -7.17 -4.71
N ALA A 130 4.24 -6.45 -5.45
CA ALA A 130 2.88 -6.14 -5.02
C ALA A 130 2.01 -7.40 -4.94
N MET A 131 2.08 -8.28 -5.95
CA MET A 131 1.32 -9.53 -6.00
C MET A 131 1.73 -10.53 -4.92
N VAL A 132 3.01 -10.55 -4.51
CA VAL A 132 3.45 -11.37 -3.37
C VAL A 132 2.73 -10.94 -2.10
N THR A 133 2.63 -9.63 -1.83
CA THR A 133 1.90 -9.11 -0.66
C THR A 133 0.42 -9.49 -0.71
N ILE A 134 -0.23 -9.33 -1.86
CA ILE A 134 -1.64 -9.68 -2.06
C ILE A 134 -1.84 -11.20 -1.91
N GLY A 135 -1.06 -12.01 -2.59
CA GLY A 135 -1.16 -13.47 -2.53
C GLY A 135 -0.95 -14.02 -1.13
N MET A 136 0.05 -13.50 -0.40
CA MET A 136 0.28 -13.86 1.00
C MET A 136 -0.88 -13.45 1.90
N SER A 137 -1.50 -12.29 1.67
CA SER A 137 -2.63 -11.85 2.47
C SER A 137 -3.86 -12.75 2.29
N VAL A 138 -4.14 -13.17 1.06
CA VAL A 138 -5.22 -14.14 0.78
C VAL A 138 -4.92 -15.49 1.42
N GLN A 139 -3.69 -15.97 1.31
CA GLN A 139 -3.27 -17.22 1.94
C GLN A 139 -3.34 -17.14 3.46
N SER A 140 -2.85 -16.04 4.07
CA SER A 140 -2.93 -15.79 5.52
C SER A 140 -4.38 -15.80 6.01
N TYR A 141 -5.28 -15.13 5.29
CA TYR A 141 -6.71 -15.13 5.60
C TYR A 141 -7.31 -16.52 5.57
N ARG A 142 -7.04 -17.31 4.52
CA ARG A 142 -7.59 -18.66 4.35
C ARG A 142 -7.05 -19.66 5.38
N GLU A 143 -5.78 -19.51 5.74
CA GLU A 143 -5.10 -20.40 6.70
C GLU A 143 -5.24 -19.93 8.15
N GLY A 144 -5.70 -18.71 8.40
CA GLY A 144 -5.85 -18.13 9.74
C GLY A 144 -4.54 -17.96 10.50
N ARG A 145 -3.43 -17.73 9.79
CA ARG A 145 -2.08 -17.61 10.38
C ARG A 145 -1.21 -16.57 9.71
N VAL A 146 -0.19 -16.14 10.43
CA VAL A 146 0.87 -15.27 9.92
C VAL A 146 1.75 -16.04 8.95
N LEU A 147 2.16 -15.38 7.86
CA LEU A 147 3.05 -15.91 6.84
C LEU A 147 4.29 -15.03 6.72
N TYR A 148 5.40 -15.64 6.34
CA TYR A 148 6.66 -14.97 6.08
C TYR A 148 7.10 -15.20 4.64
N PHE A 149 7.88 -14.28 4.07
CA PHE A 149 8.46 -14.42 2.75
C PHE A 149 9.98 -14.54 2.85
N ASP A 150 10.50 -15.62 2.30
CA ASP A 150 11.95 -15.81 2.14
C ASP A 150 12.35 -15.24 0.77
N GLU A 151 12.93 -14.05 0.77
CA GLU A 151 13.32 -13.34 -0.46
C GLU A 151 14.44 -14.09 -1.21
N HIS A 152 15.33 -14.82 -0.52
CA HIS A 152 16.38 -15.59 -1.17
C HIS A 152 15.85 -16.81 -1.90
N LYS A 153 14.87 -17.48 -1.31
CA LYS A 153 14.22 -18.65 -1.90
C LYS A 153 13.01 -18.31 -2.77
N GLN A 154 12.61 -17.02 -2.79
CA GLN A 154 11.42 -16.54 -3.52
C GLN A 154 10.16 -17.34 -3.19
N LYS A 155 9.92 -17.62 -1.91
CA LYS A 155 8.75 -18.42 -1.49
C LYS A 155 8.21 -18.02 -0.11
N VAL A 156 6.94 -18.31 0.08
CA VAL A 156 6.26 -18.20 1.37
C VAL A 156 6.71 -19.33 2.29
N VAL A 157 6.97 -18.98 3.55
CA VAL A 157 7.36 -19.90 4.62
C VAL A 157 6.51 -19.67 5.87
N SER A 158 6.38 -20.70 6.71
CA SER A 158 5.58 -20.65 7.95
C SER A 158 6.31 -20.02 9.12
N GLU A 159 7.64 -19.95 9.07
CA GLU A 159 8.48 -19.42 10.12
C GLU A 159 9.33 -18.27 9.59
N ALA A 160 9.69 -17.34 10.48
CA ALA A 160 10.54 -16.21 10.13
C ALA A 160 11.87 -16.73 9.55
N PRO A 161 12.30 -16.24 8.36
CA PRO A 161 13.63 -16.55 7.84
C PRO A 161 14.68 -16.16 8.87
N LYS A 162 15.68 -17.01 9.05
CA LYS A 162 16.84 -16.66 9.87
C LYS A 162 17.61 -15.53 9.18
N ALA A 163 17.95 -14.50 9.94
CA ALA A 163 18.75 -13.38 9.49
C ALA A 163 20.16 -13.83 9.08
#